data_e8232fce7c5a1e31cc81320bc25c6219
#
_entry.id   e8232fce7c5a1e31cc81320bc25c6219
#
_cell.length_a   1.000
_cell.length_b   1.000
_cell.length_c   1.000
_cell.angle_alpha   90.00
_cell.angle_beta   90.00
_cell.angle_gamma   90.00
#
_symmetry.space_group_name_H-M   'P 1'
#
loop_
_entity.id
_entity.type
_entity.pdbx_description
1 polymer ?
#
loop_
_entity_poly.entity_id
_entity_poly.type
_entity_poly.pdbx_seq_one_letter_code
_entity_poly.pdbx_strand_id
1 'polypeptide(L)'
;MKFKHLSVTAAVLCALGAALPSFAADAKAEAKVVVIRAGKLVDVVAGTVLKDQTIVITGERITSVGPSASAKVPAGAQMIDLSSQTVLPGLIDMHTHLTSDAYLGGYNALGVSDTRAALYGVRSARKTLEAGFTSVRNVGAGGFGDVALRDAINEGDFIGPRMSTAGYAIGIQGGHCDENLLPADKNVVGRGVADGPWEARAKVREMAKYGADVIKICASGGVLSKGNEPGAQQYTLEEMQAIVGEAHKLGRKVAAHAHGASSIRDAILAGVDSVEHSSLIDEEGIKLAREKGTYLVMDIYNDDFILQEGEKAGMLPESIAKEKVIGQLQRDNFRKAFTGGAKMAFGSDSGVYPHGDNAKQFAYMIKYGMTSMQAIQAATINAADLLGWKDRVGSISVGKFADIIAVKGDPAENAAELTKVSFVMKGGEVIRR
;
A
#
# COMPACT_ATOMS: atom_id res chain seq x y z
N MET A 1 51.16 -71.96 -0.73
CA MET A 1 50.21 -73.05 -0.64
C MET A 1 48.84 -72.46 -1.08
N LYS A 2 48.46 -72.70 -2.29
CA LYS A 2 47.27 -73.48 -2.81
C LYS A 2 46.01 -73.20 -1.97
N PHE A 3 44.85 -72.67 -2.48
CA PHE A 3 44.02 -73.21 -3.59
C PHE A 3 43.12 -72.15 -4.19
N LYS A 4 42.86 -72.31 -5.45
CA LYS A 4 41.84 -71.66 -6.26
C LYS A 4 40.42 -72.18 -5.91
N HIS A 5 39.41 -71.35 -6.02
CA HIS A 5 38.11 -71.79 -6.56
C HIS A 5 37.44 -70.67 -7.33
N LEU A 6 37.23 -70.93 -8.60
CA LEU A 6 36.41 -70.23 -9.55
C LEU A 6 34.93 -70.61 -9.27
N SER A 7 34.03 -69.65 -9.23
CA SER A 7 32.60 -69.92 -9.39
C SER A 7 31.99 -68.86 -10.31
N VAL A 8 31.57 -69.34 -11.44
CA VAL A 8 30.77 -68.63 -12.47
C VAL A 8 29.34 -68.55 -11.97
N THR A 9 28.77 -67.38 -11.90
CA THR A 9 27.34 -67.18 -11.69
C THR A 9 26.78 -66.35 -12.83
N ALA A 10 25.84 -66.94 -13.54
CA ALA A 10 25.17 -66.36 -14.71
C ALA A 10 24.30 -65.17 -14.34
N ALA A 11 24.43 -64.09 -15.08
CA ALA A 11 23.57 -62.92 -14.96
C ALA A 11 22.29 -63.18 -15.82
N VAL A 12 21.15 -63.22 -15.14
CA VAL A 12 19.82 -63.14 -15.79
C VAL A 12 19.46 -61.65 -15.93
N LEU A 13 19.50 -61.12 -17.16
CA LEU A 13 18.95 -59.81 -17.47
C LEU A 13 17.39 -59.91 -17.50
N CYS A 14 16.73 -59.46 -16.47
CA CYS A 14 15.32 -59.11 -16.54
C CYS A 14 15.18 -57.68 -17.07
N ALA A 15 14.76 -57.54 -18.34
CA ALA A 15 14.38 -56.26 -18.90
C ALA A 15 13.01 -55.86 -18.33
N LEU A 16 12.97 -55.06 -17.29
CA LEU A 16 11.77 -54.34 -16.86
C LEU A 16 11.63 -53.10 -17.74
N GLY A 17 10.72 -53.18 -18.72
CA GLY A 17 10.25 -52.00 -19.45
C GLY A 17 9.47 -51.07 -18.52
N ALA A 18 10.14 -50.07 -17.99
CA ALA A 18 9.46 -48.97 -17.29
C ALA A 18 8.78 -48.09 -18.33
N ALA A 19 7.46 -48.22 -18.45
CA ALA A 19 6.63 -47.22 -19.12
C ALA A 19 6.71 -45.93 -18.33
N LEU A 20 7.45 -44.96 -18.84
CA LEU A 20 7.43 -43.58 -18.30
C LEU A 20 6.00 -43.05 -18.49
N PRO A 21 5.38 -42.49 -17.42
CA PRO A 21 4.12 -41.77 -17.59
C PRO A 21 4.38 -40.60 -18.52
N SER A 22 3.73 -40.55 -19.65
CA SER A 22 3.64 -39.38 -20.51
C SER A 22 2.93 -38.32 -19.70
N PHE A 23 3.67 -37.33 -19.19
CA PHE A 23 3.07 -36.08 -18.75
C PHE A 23 2.46 -35.45 -19.99
N ALA A 24 1.15 -35.63 -20.15
CA ALA A 24 0.37 -34.82 -21.09
C ALA A 24 0.64 -33.38 -20.71
N ALA A 25 1.22 -32.62 -21.66
CA ALA A 25 1.32 -31.19 -21.53
C ALA A 25 -0.10 -30.68 -21.29
N ASP A 26 -0.35 -30.11 -20.10
CA ASP A 26 -1.63 -29.46 -19.80
C ASP A 26 -1.94 -28.53 -20.95
N ALA A 27 -3.02 -28.78 -21.66
CA ALA A 27 -3.54 -27.89 -22.69
C ALA A 27 -3.75 -26.54 -21.97
N LYS A 28 -2.97 -25.53 -22.36
CA LYS A 28 -3.03 -24.17 -21.81
C LYS A 28 -4.48 -23.73 -21.92
N ALA A 29 -5.21 -23.72 -20.82
CA ALA A 29 -6.60 -23.27 -20.80
C ALA A 29 -6.67 -21.92 -21.52
N GLU A 30 -7.56 -21.80 -22.51
CA GLU A 30 -7.71 -20.52 -23.22
C GLU A 30 -7.98 -19.42 -22.22
N ALA A 31 -7.17 -18.36 -22.28
CA ALA A 31 -7.27 -17.27 -21.33
C ALA A 31 -8.67 -16.62 -21.46
N LYS A 32 -9.40 -16.55 -20.36
CA LYS A 32 -10.73 -15.94 -20.28
C LYS A 32 -10.70 -14.54 -20.88
N VAL A 33 -11.62 -14.27 -21.80
CA VAL A 33 -11.78 -12.92 -22.38
C VAL A 33 -12.99 -12.25 -21.74
N VAL A 34 -12.77 -11.05 -21.20
CA VAL A 34 -13.81 -10.19 -20.63
C VAL A 34 -13.84 -8.87 -21.38
N VAL A 35 -15.04 -8.38 -21.65
CA VAL A 35 -15.23 -7.07 -22.30
C VAL A 35 -16.13 -6.19 -21.44
N ILE A 36 -15.62 -5.02 -21.06
CA ILE A 36 -16.36 -4.01 -20.31
C ILE A 36 -16.82 -2.92 -21.29
N ARG A 37 -18.12 -2.59 -21.28
CA ARG A 37 -18.66 -1.39 -21.89
C ARG A 37 -18.81 -0.31 -20.83
N ALA A 38 -18.09 0.80 -20.97
CA ALA A 38 -18.10 1.93 -20.04
C ALA A 38 -18.85 3.12 -20.66
N GLY A 39 -19.83 3.67 -19.94
CA GLY A 39 -20.50 4.90 -20.37
C GLY A 39 -19.58 6.10 -20.32
N LYS A 40 -18.80 6.20 -19.26
CA LYS A 40 -17.68 7.14 -19.10
C LYS A 40 -16.43 6.38 -18.66
N LEU A 41 -15.26 6.83 -19.10
CA LEU A 41 -13.96 6.33 -18.67
C LEU A 41 -13.08 7.50 -18.26
N VAL A 42 -12.60 7.50 -17.04
CA VAL A 42 -11.65 8.51 -16.56
C VAL A 42 -10.25 8.16 -17.08
N ASP A 43 -9.78 8.92 -18.05
CA ASP A 43 -8.39 8.87 -18.51
C ASP A 43 -7.53 9.72 -17.58
N VAL A 44 -6.97 9.07 -16.56
CA VAL A 44 -6.14 9.73 -15.54
C VAL A 44 -4.80 10.23 -16.09
N VAL A 45 -4.35 9.70 -17.22
CA VAL A 45 -3.09 10.14 -17.88
C VAL A 45 -3.31 11.44 -18.61
N ALA A 46 -4.39 11.51 -19.41
CA ALA A 46 -4.76 12.74 -20.13
C ALA A 46 -5.47 13.76 -19.23
N GLY A 47 -5.97 13.35 -18.06
CA GLY A 47 -6.75 14.20 -17.16
C GLY A 47 -8.14 14.53 -17.72
N THR A 48 -8.76 13.63 -18.49
CA THR A 48 -10.04 13.83 -19.17
C THR A 48 -11.00 12.67 -18.95
N VAL A 49 -12.28 12.88 -19.33
CA VAL A 49 -13.30 11.84 -19.30
C VAL A 49 -13.72 11.51 -20.72
N LEU A 50 -13.54 10.25 -21.11
CA LEU A 50 -13.94 9.73 -22.41
C LEU A 50 -15.33 9.10 -22.31
N LYS A 51 -16.18 9.27 -23.34
CA LYS A 51 -17.51 8.66 -23.42
C LYS A 51 -17.48 7.37 -24.23
N ASP A 52 -18.38 6.46 -23.93
CA ASP A 52 -18.68 5.26 -24.71
C ASP A 52 -17.42 4.45 -25.08
N GLN A 53 -16.69 3.98 -24.07
CA GLN A 53 -15.47 3.22 -24.25
C GLN A 53 -15.68 1.71 -24.05
N THR A 54 -14.93 0.91 -24.77
CA THR A 54 -14.86 -0.54 -24.60
C THR A 54 -13.44 -0.92 -24.15
N ILE A 55 -13.38 -1.76 -23.13
CA ILE A 55 -12.14 -2.30 -22.58
C ILE A 55 -12.16 -3.80 -22.79
N VAL A 56 -11.15 -4.35 -23.47
CA VAL A 56 -10.98 -5.80 -23.68
C VAL A 56 -9.87 -6.30 -22.76
N ILE A 57 -10.16 -7.39 -22.07
CA ILE A 57 -9.27 -8.01 -21.08
C ILE A 57 -9.07 -9.46 -21.47
N THR A 58 -7.82 -9.93 -21.48
CA THR A 58 -7.47 -11.34 -21.70
C THR A 58 -6.66 -11.82 -20.51
N GLY A 59 -7.20 -12.81 -19.79
CA GLY A 59 -6.65 -13.21 -18.50
C GLY A 59 -6.64 -12.04 -17.53
N GLU A 60 -5.48 -11.69 -16.99
CA GLU A 60 -5.33 -10.60 -16.02
C GLU A 60 -5.04 -9.21 -16.66
N ARG A 61 -4.87 -9.15 -17.99
CA ARG A 61 -4.34 -7.94 -18.63
C ARG A 61 -5.34 -7.28 -19.57
N ILE A 62 -5.25 -5.94 -19.61
CA ILE A 62 -5.96 -5.13 -20.60
C ILE A 62 -5.25 -5.32 -21.95
N THR A 63 -6.00 -5.73 -22.97
CA THR A 63 -5.48 -6.00 -24.32
C THR A 63 -5.94 -4.96 -25.34
N SER A 64 -7.06 -4.25 -25.08
CA SER A 64 -7.54 -3.15 -25.92
C SER A 64 -8.37 -2.16 -25.10
N VAL A 65 -8.27 -0.88 -25.44
CA VAL A 65 -9.14 0.20 -24.93
C VAL A 65 -9.43 1.16 -26.09
N GLY A 66 -10.68 1.54 -26.28
CA GLY A 66 -11.04 2.51 -27.31
C GLY A 66 -12.54 2.73 -27.44
N PRO A 67 -12.96 3.62 -28.38
CA PRO A 67 -14.38 3.93 -28.60
C PRO A 67 -15.20 2.69 -28.92
N SER A 68 -16.35 2.54 -28.28
CA SER A 68 -17.23 1.35 -28.45
C SER A 68 -17.70 1.16 -29.88
N ALA A 69 -17.85 2.25 -30.64
CA ALA A 69 -18.29 2.19 -32.03
C ALA A 69 -17.31 1.47 -32.97
N SER A 70 -16.02 1.45 -32.63
CA SER A 70 -14.95 0.79 -33.42
C SER A 70 -14.35 -0.44 -32.72
N ALA A 71 -14.84 -0.80 -31.54
CA ALA A 71 -14.28 -1.87 -30.76
C ALA A 71 -14.53 -3.24 -31.40
N LYS A 72 -13.48 -4.06 -31.51
CA LYS A 72 -13.61 -5.44 -31.93
C LYS A 72 -13.84 -6.32 -30.69
N VAL A 73 -15.03 -6.86 -30.55
CA VAL A 73 -15.39 -7.75 -29.46
C VAL A 73 -15.06 -9.19 -29.88
N PRO A 74 -14.16 -9.90 -29.17
CA PRO A 74 -13.86 -11.29 -29.47
C PRO A 74 -15.09 -12.21 -29.29
N ALA A 75 -15.25 -13.19 -30.15
CA ALA A 75 -16.32 -14.16 -30.02
C ALA A 75 -16.19 -14.94 -28.69
N GLY A 76 -17.31 -15.19 -28.02
CA GLY A 76 -17.32 -15.90 -26.73
C GLY A 76 -16.87 -15.08 -25.53
N ALA A 77 -16.54 -13.79 -25.71
CA ALA A 77 -16.15 -12.93 -24.59
C ALA A 77 -17.30 -12.74 -23.58
N GLN A 78 -16.96 -12.76 -22.30
CA GLN A 78 -17.89 -12.39 -21.23
C GLN A 78 -18.11 -10.87 -21.24
N MET A 79 -19.36 -10.46 -21.46
CA MET A 79 -19.72 -9.03 -21.46
C MET A 79 -20.07 -8.52 -20.06
N ILE A 80 -19.53 -7.36 -19.70
CA ILE A 80 -19.87 -6.60 -18.49
C ILE A 80 -20.36 -5.22 -18.95
N ASP A 81 -21.63 -4.94 -18.69
CA ASP A 81 -22.24 -3.67 -19.07
C ASP A 81 -22.17 -2.66 -17.91
N LEU A 82 -21.33 -1.64 -18.07
CA LEU A 82 -21.18 -0.48 -17.20
C LEU A 82 -21.50 0.82 -17.99
N SER A 83 -22.36 0.74 -19.01
CA SER A 83 -22.72 1.87 -19.86
C SER A 83 -23.43 3.01 -19.13
N SER A 84 -24.01 2.74 -17.95
CA SER A 84 -24.61 3.74 -17.06
C SER A 84 -23.68 4.24 -15.96
N GLN A 85 -22.41 3.87 -15.98
CA GLN A 85 -21.43 4.13 -14.90
C GLN A 85 -20.18 4.82 -15.44
N THR A 86 -19.45 5.43 -14.52
CA THR A 86 -18.11 5.97 -14.78
C THR A 86 -17.06 4.96 -14.30
N VAL A 87 -16.25 4.49 -15.24
CA VAL A 87 -15.17 3.51 -15.05
C VAL A 87 -13.84 4.25 -14.88
N LEU A 88 -13.00 3.76 -13.96
CA LEU A 88 -11.67 4.31 -13.71
C LEU A 88 -10.72 3.21 -13.25
N PRO A 89 -9.38 3.46 -13.24
CA PRO A 89 -8.43 2.50 -12.70
C PRO A 89 -8.73 2.20 -11.24
N GLY A 90 -8.40 1.00 -10.79
CA GLY A 90 -8.41 0.68 -9.37
C GLY A 90 -7.53 1.64 -8.58
N LEU A 91 -8.03 2.08 -7.43
CA LEU A 91 -7.35 3.04 -6.55
C LEU A 91 -6.16 2.40 -5.85
N ILE A 92 -5.20 3.24 -5.49
CA ILE A 92 -3.97 2.87 -4.80
C ILE A 92 -3.85 3.71 -3.53
N ASP A 93 -3.69 3.05 -2.39
CA ASP A 93 -3.47 3.69 -1.09
C ASP A 93 -2.02 3.45 -0.64
N MET A 94 -1.27 4.53 -0.50
CA MET A 94 0.17 4.49 -0.20
C MET A 94 0.49 4.44 1.30
N HIS A 95 -0.53 4.46 2.16
CA HIS A 95 -0.34 4.39 3.60
C HIS A 95 -1.47 3.64 4.28
N THR A 96 -1.25 2.36 4.54
CA THR A 96 -2.22 1.50 5.23
C THR A 96 -1.54 0.67 6.33
N HIS A 97 -2.34 0.23 7.31
CA HIS A 97 -1.97 -0.71 8.36
C HIS A 97 -3.00 -1.84 8.41
N LEU A 98 -3.03 -2.69 7.39
CA LEU A 98 -4.08 -3.72 7.21
C LEU A 98 -4.21 -4.69 8.38
N THR A 99 -3.12 -4.93 9.11
CA THR A 99 -3.14 -5.82 10.29
C THR A 99 -3.61 -5.14 11.58
N SER A 100 -3.90 -3.83 11.54
CA SER A 100 -4.43 -3.07 12.66
C SER A 100 -5.96 -3.02 12.65
N ASP A 101 -6.55 -2.87 13.83
CA ASP A 101 -7.99 -2.64 14.01
C ASP A 101 -8.20 -1.29 14.70
N ALA A 102 -8.95 -0.40 14.06
CA ALA A 102 -9.18 0.97 14.51
C ALA A 102 -9.78 1.07 15.95
N TYR A 103 -10.46 0.03 16.41
CA TYR A 103 -11.07 0.00 17.75
C TYR A 103 -10.23 -0.72 18.81
N LEU A 104 -8.95 -0.97 18.51
CA LEU A 104 -7.99 -1.58 19.43
C LEU A 104 -6.80 -0.64 19.69
N GLY A 105 -7.10 0.65 19.94
CA GLY A 105 -6.10 1.66 20.26
C GLY A 105 -5.52 1.54 21.68
N GLY A 106 -4.38 2.19 21.91
CA GLY A 106 -3.74 2.30 23.22
C GLY A 106 -3.47 0.93 23.86
N TYR A 107 -3.79 0.80 25.14
CA TYR A 107 -3.53 -0.44 25.90
C TYR A 107 -4.31 -1.65 25.38
N ASN A 108 -5.40 -1.47 24.63
CA ASN A 108 -6.14 -2.59 24.06
C ASN A 108 -5.31 -3.35 23.00
N ALA A 109 -4.37 -2.68 22.34
CA ALA A 109 -3.48 -3.32 21.38
C ALA A 109 -2.56 -4.38 22.01
N LEU A 110 -2.18 -4.22 23.29
CA LEU A 110 -1.31 -5.18 24.00
C LEU A 110 -1.94 -6.58 24.16
N GLY A 111 -3.26 -6.67 24.05
CA GLY A 111 -3.98 -7.95 24.08
C GLY A 111 -4.03 -8.69 22.74
N VAL A 112 -3.45 -8.12 21.68
CA VAL A 112 -3.51 -8.67 20.33
C VAL A 112 -2.16 -9.28 19.95
N SER A 113 -2.14 -10.60 19.76
CA SER A 113 -0.94 -11.27 19.23
C SER A 113 -0.73 -10.98 17.74
N ASP A 114 0.52 -11.07 17.24
CA ASP A 114 0.86 -10.92 15.81
C ASP A 114 0.01 -11.85 14.93
N THR A 115 -0.22 -13.09 15.37
CA THR A 115 -1.08 -14.04 14.65
C THR A 115 -2.53 -13.53 14.55
N ARG A 116 -3.06 -12.95 15.62
CA ARG A 116 -4.41 -12.37 15.59
C ARG A 116 -4.48 -11.14 14.71
N ALA A 117 -3.46 -10.30 14.73
CA ALA A 117 -3.34 -9.13 13.86
C ALA A 117 -3.30 -9.53 12.37
N ALA A 118 -2.57 -10.59 12.02
CA ALA A 118 -2.57 -11.12 10.65
C ALA A 118 -3.97 -11.56 10.19
N LEU A 119 -4.77 -12.19 11.07
CA LEU A 119 -6.17 -12.55 10.78
C LEU A 119 -7.07 -11.32 10.61
N TYR A 120 -6.85 -10.24 11.38
CA TYR A 120 -7.51 -8.96 11.10
C TYR A 120 -7.15 -8.45 9.70
N GLY A 121 -5.89 -8.64 9.29
CA GLY A 121 -5.40 -8.29 7.96
C GLY A 121 -6.22 -8.91 6.83
N VAL A 122 -6.61 -10.17 6.94
CA VAL A 122 -7.46 -10.86 5.94
C VAL A 122 -8.80 -10.13 5.76
N ARG A 123 -9.47 -9.80 6.86
CA ARG A 123 -10.74 -9.05 6.84
C ARG A 123 -10.56 -7.64 6.27
N SER A 124 -9.49 -6.97 6.69
CA SER A 124 -9.19 -5.58 6.31
C SER A 124 -8.82 -5.48 4.84
N ALA A 125 -8.01 -6.40 4.34
CA ALA A 125 -7.63 -6.48 2.93
C ALA A 125 -8.86 -6.63 2.01
N ARG A 126 -9.79 -7.51 2.38
CA ARG A 126 -11.04 -7.67 1.65
C ARG A 126 -11.87 -6.39 1.63
N LYS A 127 -12.08 -5.74 2.79
CA LYS A 127 -12.82 -4.48 2.88
C LYS A 127 -12.18 -3.36 2.05
N THR A 128 -10.85 -3.24 2.10
CA THR A 128 -10.09 -2.26 1.34
C THR A 128 -10.23 -2.49 -0.16
N LEU A 129 -10.14 -3.74 -0.62
CA LEU A 129 -10.36 -4.10 -2.03
C LEU A 129 -11.80 -3.81 -2.47
N GLU A 130 -12.80 -4.22 -1.68
CA GLU A 130 -14.22 -3.98 -1.97
C GLU A 130 -14.58 -2.48 -1.99
N ALA A 131 -13.80 -1.63 -1.30
CA ALA A 131 -13.89 -0.16 -1.39
C ALA A 131 -13.22 0.43 -2.64
N GLY A 132 -12.63 -0.41 -3.52
CA GLY A 132 -12.04 0.02 -4.77
C GLY A 132 -10.53 0.23 -4.76
N PHE A 133 -9.86 0.00 -3.63
CA PHE A 133 -8.40 0.08 -3.55
C PHE A 133 -7.79 -1.28 -3.94
N THR A 134 -7.43 -1.39 -5.21
CA THR A 134 -6.90 -2.65 -5.80
C THR A 134 -5.42 -2.86 -5.51
N SER A 135 -4.72 -1.82 -5.07
CA SER A 135 -3.33 -1.88 -4.62
C SER A 135 -3.12 -1.04 -3.37
N VAL A 136 -2.23 -1.48 -2.48
CA VAL A 136 -1.87 -0.76 -1.26
C VAL A 136 -0.38 -0.86 -0.96
N ARG A 137 0.15 0.14 -0.26
CA ARG A 137 1.41 0.05 0.47
C ARG A 137 1.10 -0.05 1.96
N ASN A 138 1.43 -1.19 2.58
CA ASN A 138 1.30 -1.40 4.01
C ASN A 138 2.61 -1.00 4.69
N VAL A 139 2.56 0.00 5.58
CA VAL A 139 3.76 0.64 6.11
C VAL A 139 4.04 0.30 7.57
N GLY A 140 3.67 -0.89 7.97
CA GLY A 140 4.03 -1.45 9.28
C GLY A 140 3.12 -2.59 9.71
N ALA A 141 3.74 -3.65 10.23
CA ALA A 141 3.04 -4.79 10.83
C ALA A 141 3.95 -5.55 11.79
N GLY A 142 3.41 -5.98 12.94
CA GLY A 142 4.06 -6.93 13.82
C GLY A 142 4.18 -8.32 13.18
N GLY A 143 5.19 -9.08 13.58
CA GLY A 143 5.38 -10.48 13.16
C GLY A 143 5.51 -10.72 11.65
N PHE A 144 5.80 -9.68 10.85
CA PHE A 144 5.72 -9.73 9.38
C PHE A 144 4.35 -10.21 8.87
N GLY A 145 3.29 -9.88 9.61
CA GLY A 145 1.92 -10.29 9.28
C GLY A 145 1.42 -9.73 7.94
N ASP A 146 1.93 -8.57 7.51
CA ASP A 146 1.64 -7.98 6.20
C ASP A 146 2.34 -8.74 5.06
N VAL A 147 3.56 -9.21 5.28
CA VAL A 147 4.29 -10.04 4.31
C VAL A 147 3.56 -11.37 4.10
N ALA A 148 3.18 -12.04 5.19
CA ALA A 148 2.40 -13.27 5.14
C ALA A 148 1.04 -13.06 4.43
N LEU A 149 0.35 -11.96 4.72
CA LEU A 149 -0.92 -11.61 4.09
C LEU A 149 -0.76 -11.36 2.58
N ARG A 150 0.29 -10.62 2.18
CA ARG A 150 0.63 -10.38 0.76
C ARG A 150 0.84 -11.70 0.02
N ASP A 151 1.64 -12.59 0.59
CA ASP A 151 2.00 -13.85 -0.03
C ASP A 151 0.77 -14.75 -0.18
N ALA A 152 -0.06 -14.89 0.85
CA ALA A 152 -1.32 -15.63 0.80
C ALA A 152 -2.32 -15.04 -0.22
N ILE A 153 -2.38 -13.71 -0.38
CA ILE A 153 -3.20 -13.08 -1.43
C ILE A 153 -2.63 -13.36 -2.83
N ASN A 154 -1.30 -13.35 -3.00
CA ASN A 154 -0.65 -13.65 -4.27
C ASN A 154 -0.79 -15.11 -4.68
N GLU A 155 -0.84 -16.04 -3.73
CA GLU A 155 -1.08 -17.47 -3.90
C GLU A 155 -2.56 -17.81 -4.14
N GLY A 156 -3.46 -16.85 -3.87
CA GLY A 156 -4.90 -17.00 -4.09
C GLY A 156 -5.67 -17.57 -2.90
N ASP A 157 -5.03 -17.73 -1.74
CA ASP A 157 -5.68 -18.24 -0.53
C ASP A 157 -6.72 -17.25 0.02
N PHE A 158 -6.46 -15.94 -0.17
CA PHE A 158 -7.35 -14.88 0.29
C PHE A 158 -7.57 -13.80 -0.78
N ILE A 159 -8.75 -13.20 -0.73
CA ILE A 159 -9.10 -12.04 -1.56
C ILE A 159 -8.58 -10.76 -0.89
N GLY A 160 -7.78 -10.00 -1.62
CA GLY A 160 -7.23 -8.72 -1.14
C GLY A 160 -6.58 -7.90 -2.27
N PRO A 161 -6.13 -6.67 -1.99
CA PRO A 161 -5.42 -5.83 -2.94
C PRO A 161 -4.02 -6.38 -3.27
N ARG A 162 -3.37 -5.85 -4.30
CA ARG A 162 -1.91 -6.02 -4.47
C ARG A 162 -1.20 -5.25 -3.37
N MET A 163 -0.24 -5.86 -2.72
CA MET A 163 0.41 -5.26 -1.57
C MET A 163 1.91 -5.03 -1.80
N SER A 164 2.39 -3.88 -1.35
CA SER A 164 3.80 -3.59 -1.05
C SER A 164 3.91 -3.49 0.47
N THR A 165 4.78 -4.27 1.10
CA THR A 165 4.79 -4.52 2.55
C THR A 165 6.10 -4.09 3.19
N ALA A 166 6.03 -3.57 4.42
CA ALA A 166 7.19 -3.06 5.15
C ALA A 166 7.74 -4.01 6.24
N GLY A 167 6.91 -4.92 6.76
CA GLY A 167 7.24 -5.61 8.01
C GLY A 167 7.23 -4.65 9.20
N TYR A 168 8.21 -4.71 10.08
CA TYR A 168 8.33 -3.77 11.18
C TYR A 168 8.78 -2.38 10.71
N ALA A 169 8.14 -1.33 11.21
CA ALA A 169 8.66 0.01 11.07
C ALA A 169 9.93 0.18 11.93
N ILE A 170 10.95 0.85 11.37
CA ILE A 170 12.24 1.04 12.03
C ILE A 170 12.21 2.39 12.77
N GLY A 171 12.60 2.40 14.04
CA GLY A 171 12.63 3.59 14.90
C GLY A 171 13.71 3.51 15.97
N ILE A 172 13.91 4.61 16.70
CA ILE A 172 14.81 4.67 17.85
C ILE A 172 14.16 4.06 19.08
N GLN A 173 14.97 3.67 20.07
CA GLN A 173 14.48 3.26 21.38
C GLN A 173 13.68 4.41 22.05
N GLY A 174 12.50 4.09 22.56
CA GLY A 174 11.56 5.07 23.13
C GLY A 174 10.89 5.98 22.09
N GLY A 175 11.14 5.78 20.79
CA GLY A 175 10.56 6.55 19.68
C GLY A 175 9.13 6.13 19.33
N HIS A 176 8.58 6.74 18.27
CA HIS A 176 7.21 6.48 17.81
C HIS A 176 6.98 5.04 17.40
N CYS A 177 7.99 4.38 16.86
CA CYS A 177 7.94 2.99 16.39
C CYS A 177 8.45 1.97 17.42
N ASP A 178 8.55 2.33 18.71
CA ASP A 178 8.88 1.44 19.81
C ASP A 178 7.65 1.07 20.65
N GLU A 179 7.79 0.08 21.51
CA GLU A 179 6.76 -0.43 22.42
C GLU A 179 6.69 0.42 23.71
N ASN A 180 6.05 1.58 23.64
CA ASN A 180 6.05 2.58 24.72
C ASN A 180 4.92 2.42 25.77
N LEU A 181 4.05 1.41 25.63
CA LEU A 181 2.90 1.26 26.51
C LEU A 181 3.22 0.55 27.83
N LEU A 182 4.25 -0.27 27.83
CA LEU A 182 4.63 -1.07 29.00
C LEU A 182 5.56 -0.30 29.94
N PRO A 183 5.49 -0.55 31.27
CA PRO A 183 6.39 0.09 32.24
C PRO A 183 7.81 -0.47 32.14
N ALA A 184 8.80 0.33 32.59
CA ALA A 184 10.22 0.04 32.46
C ALA A 184 10.68 -1.30 33.04
N ASP A 185 10.02 -1.80 34.10
CA ASP A 185 10.32 -3.10 34.74
C ASP A 185 10.03 -4.32 33.82
N LYS A 186 9.27 -4.13 32.73
CA LYS A 186 9.04 -5.16 31.72
C LYS A 186 10.17 -5.27 30.70
N ASN A 187 11.00 -4.23 30.58
CA ASN A 187 12.18 -4.20 29.71
C ASN A 187 11.89 -4.67 28.26
N VAL A 188 10.78 -4.19 27.69
CA VAL A 188 10.36 -4.51 26.32
C VAL A 188 10.88 -3.44 25.38
N VAL A 189 11.50 -3.87 24.30
CA VAL A 189 11.96 -3.03 23.18
C VAL A 189 11.31 -3.55 21.90
N GLY A 190 10.76 -2.66 21.11
CA GLY A 190 10.13 -3.01 19.84
C GLY A 190 11.10 -3.67 18.87
N ARG A 191 10.65 -4.69 18.14
CA ARG A 191 11.53 -5.43 17.21
C ARG A 191 12.09 -4.56 16.07
N GLY A 192 11.42 -3.46 15.74
CA GLY A 192 11.87 -2.48 14.74
C GLY A 192 12.93 -1.51 15.25
N VAL A 193 13.24 -1.51 16.55
CA VAL A 193 14.19 -0.55 17.14
C VAL A 193 15.61 -0.81 16.66
N ALA A 194 16.29 0.29 16.30
CA ALA A 194 17.70 0.31 15.91
C ALA A 194 18.27 1.71 16.14
N ASP A 195 19.26 1.83 17.01
CA ASP A 195 19.93 3.07 17.34
C ASP A 195 21.32 3.13 16.67
N GLY A 196 21.60 4.28 16.08
CA GLY A 196 22.84 4.51 15.34
C GLY A 196 22.88 3.91 13.93
N PRO A 197 23.78 4.41 13.07
CA PRO A 197 23.80 4.08 11.64
C PRO A 197 24.03 2.59 11.34
N TRP A 198 24.78 1.90 12.18
CA TRP A 198 25.13 0.48 11.96
C TRP A 198 23.99 -0.47 12.28
N GLU A 199 23.32 -0.26 13.40
CA GLU A 199 22.15 -1.06 13.77
C GLU A 199 20.99 -0.79 12.78
N ALA A 200 20.78 0.46 12.41
CA ALA A 200 19.78 0.84 11.42
C ALA A 200 20.00 0.13 10.07
N ARG A 201 21.24 0.05 9.56
CA ARG A 201 21.57 -0.76 8.37
C ARG A 201 21.29 -2.24 8.55
N ALA A 202 21.66 -2.80 9.71
CA ALA A 202 21.39 -4.21 10.00
C ALA A 202 19.88 -4.49 10.01
N LYS A 203 19.09 -3.56 10.55
CA LYS A 203 17.63 -3.66 10.59
C LYS A 203 17.01 -3.61 9.19
N VAL A 204 17.49 -2.73 8.29
CA VAL A 204 17.08 -2.72 6.89
C VAL A 204 17.30 -4.08 6.22
N ARG A 205 18.46 -4.71 6.46
CA ARG A 205 18.76 -6.05 5.94
C ARG A 205 17.84 -7.10 6.51
N GLU A 206 17.49 -6.99 7.81
CA GLU A 206 16.52 -7.88 8.46
C GLU A 206 15.15 -7.77 7.81
N MET A 207 14.64 -6.55 7.59
CA MET A 207 13.36 -6.34 6.89
C MET A 207 13.39 -6.94 5.47
N ALA A 208 14.45 -6.66 4.70
CA ALA A 208 14.61 -7.21 3.36
C ALA A 208 14.71 -8.75 3.36
N LYS A 209 15.42 -9.34 4.33
CA LYS A 209 15.53 -10.80 4.49
C LYS A 209 14.18 -11.48 4.66
N TYR A 210 13.28 -10.86 5.42
CA TYR A 210 11.96 -11.40 5.71
C TYR A 210 10.88 -10.94 4.74
N GLY A 211 11.26 -10.38 3.59
CA GLY A 211 10.37 -10.16 2.46
C GLY A 211 9.73 -8.78 2.37
N ALA A 212 10.21 -7.79 3.14
CA ALA A 212 9.74 -6.42 2.98
C ALA A 212 10.04 -5.88 1.57
N ASP A 213 9.05 -5.23 0.95
CA ASP A 213 9.16 -4.59 -0.36
C ASP A 213 9.59 -3.12 -0.24
N VAL A 214 9.28 -2.50 0.89
CA VAL A 214 9.56 -1.12 1.24
C VAL A 214 10.11 -1.05 2.66
N ILE A 215 10.93 -0.06 2.97
CA ILE A 215 11.39 0.22 4.33
C ILE A 215 10.56 1.38 4.89
N LYS A 216 9.99 1.19 6.08
CA LYS A 216 9.32 2.25 6.83
C LYS A 216 10.21 2.68 7.99
N ILE A 217 10.39 3.97 8.15
CA ILE A 217 11.09 4.57 9.30
C ILE A 217 10.21 5.56 10.05
N CYS A 218 10.49 5.76 11.33
CA CYS A 218 9.90 6.79 12.16
C CYS A 218 10.96 7.88 12.45
N ALA A 219 10.92 8.95 11.64
CA ALA A 219 11.88 10.05 11.72
C ALA A 219 11.52 11.07 12.80
N SER A 220 10.28 11.10 13.26
CA SER A 220 9.81 11.96 14.36
C SER A 220 8.92 11.20 15.34
N GLY A 221 8.58 11.84 16.46
CA GLY A 221 7.48 11.43 17.30
C GLY A 221 6.14 11.42 16.54
N GLY A 222 5.11 10.82 17.13
CA GLY A 222 3.80 10.67 16.49
C GLY A 222 2.65 10.96 17.45
N VAL A 223 1.46 11.10 16.87
CA VAL A 223 0.23 11.38 17.63
C VAL A 223 -0.16 10.19 18.50
N LEU A 224 -0.12 8.98 17.96
CA LEU A 224 -0.64 7.79 18.64
C LEU A 224 0.36 7.09 19.57
N SER A 225 1.62 7.49 19.61
CA SER A 225 2.62 6.93 20.53
C SER A 225 2.64 7.65 21.87
N LYS A 226 2.74 6.89 22.96
CA LYS A 226 2.82 7.41 24.33
C LYS A 226 4.15 8.13 24.55
N GLY A 227 4.10 9.31 25.20
CA GLY A 227 5.30 10.05 25.65
C GLY A 227 6.13 10.69 24.54
N ASN A 228 5.62 10.76 23.32
CA ASN A 228 6.31 11.35 22.17
C ASN A 228 5.63 12.64 21.72
N GLU A 229 6.41 13.69 21.49
CA GLU A 229 5.92 14.90 20.86
C GLU A 229 5.99 14.76 19.33
N PRO A 230 4.87 14.98 18.58
CA PRO A 230 4.83 14.75 17.14
C PRO A 230 5.90 15.52 16.35
N GLY A 231 6.23 16.76 16.79
CA GLY A 231 7.25 17.57 16.12
C GLY A 231 8.69 17.20 16.46
N ALA A 232 8.94 16.35 17.46
CA ALA A 232 10.29 16.02 17.91
C ALA A 232 10.98 15.05 16.94
N GLN A 233 12.14 15.47 16.41
CA GLN A 233 12.97 14.62 15.56
C GLN A 233 13.54 13.46 16.38
N GLN A 234 13.56 12.26 15.80
CA GLN A 234 14.02 11.04 16.47
C GLN A 234 15.31 10.49 15.84
N TYR A 235 15.36 10.34 14.54
CA TYR A 235 16.59 9.97 13.84
C TYR A 235 17.39 11.22 13.43
N THR A 236 18.70 11.13 13.53
CA THR A 236 19.63 12.09 12.92
C THR A 236 19.67 11.92 11.40
N LEU A 237 20.14 12.96 10.70
CA LEU A 237 20.36 12.86 9.25
C LEU A 237 21.31 11.70 8.87
N GLU A 238 22.38 11.47 9.66
CA GLU A 238 23.35 10.40 9.41
C GLU A 238 22.68 9.02 9.50
N GLU A 239 21.85 8.78 10.50
CA GLU A 239 21.10 7.51 10.65
C GLU A 239 20.13 7.31 9.48
N MET A 240 19.36 8.34 9.10
CA MET A 240 18.45 8.27 7.95
C MET A 240 19.20 8.02 6.65
N GLN A 241 20.35 8.66 6.43
CA GLN A 241 21.22 8.38 5.26
C GLN A 241 21.74 6.95 5.24
N ALA A 242 22.09 6.39 6.39
CA ALA A 242 22.51 5.00 6.50
C ALA A 242 21.39 4.02 6.14
N ILE A 243 20.15 4.30 6.58
CA ILE A 243 18.96 3.51 6.25
C ILE A 243 18.66 3.60 4.76
N VAL A 244 18.54 4.82 4.22
CA VAL A 244 18.20 5.05 2.81
C VAL A 244 19.23 4.45 1.87
N GLY A 245 20.52 4.66 2.15
CA GLY A 245 21.61 4.12 1.35
C GLY A 245 21.61 2.58 1.31
N GLU A 246 21.32 1.91 2.44
CA GLU A 246 21.22 0.45 2.48
C GLU A 246 19.94 -0.05 1.79
N ALA A 247 18.81 0.62 2.01
CA ALA A 247 17.53 0.27 1.39
C ALA A 247 17.60 0.35 -0.15
N HIS A 248 18.08 1.47 -0.67
CA HIS A 248 18.22 1.68 -2.12
C HIS A 248 19.21 0.69 -2.75
N LYS A 249 20.32 0.37 -2.07
CA LYS A 249 21.26 -0.66 -2.51
C LYS A 249 20.59 -2.04 -2.64
N LEU A 250 19.62 -2.33 -1.79
CA LEU A 250 18.82 -3.57 -1.84
C LEU A 250 17.58 -3.44 -2.76
N GLY A 251 17.43 -2.34 -3.51
CA GLY A 251 16.31 -2.09 -4.39
C GLY A 251 14.99 -1.82 -3.67
N ARG A 252 15.04 -1.33 -2.42
CA ARG A 252 13.88 -0.99 -1.60
C ARG A 252 13.72 0.52 -1.50
N LYS A 253 12.49 1.01 -1.68
CA LYS A 253 12.12 2.40 -1.40
C LYS A 253 11.99 2.63 0.10
N VAL A 254 12.06 3.90 0.54
CA VAL A 254 11.93 4.29 1.94
C VAL A 254 10.78 5.25 2.12
N ALA A 255 9.89 4.94 3.06
CA ALA A 255 8.79 5.77 3.52
C ALA A 255 9.10 6.26 4.94
N ALA A 256 9.08 7.57 5.17
CA ALA A 256 9.42 8.17 6.45
C ALA A 256 8.19 8.80 7.12
N HIS A 257 7.75 8.26 8.26
CA HIS A 257 6.86 8.99 9.16
C HIS A 257 7.59 10.22 9.69
N ALA A 258 7.06 11.40 9.45
CA ALA A 258 7.61 12.64 9.98
C ALA A 258 6.53 13.72 10.09
N HIS A 259 6.36 14.27 11.29
CA HIS A 259 5.48 15.42 11.55
C HIS A 259 6.26 16.73 11.63
N GLY A 260 7.42 16.74 12.31
CA GLY A 260 8.19 17.94 12.57
C GLY A 260 8.94 18.48 11.34
N ALA A 261 9.06 19.81 11.20
CA ALA A 261 9.72 20.44 10.07
C ALA A 261 11.18 20.00 9.89
N SER A 262 11.96 19.87 10.98
CA SER A 262 13.35 19.40 10.92
C SER A 262 13.45 17.95 10.45
N SER A 263 12.64 17.05 11.01
CA SER A 263 12.62 15.64 10.63
C SER A 263 12.16 15.42 9.19
N ILE A 264 11.20 16.24 8.70
CA ILE A 264 10.78 16.22 7.30
C ILE A 264 11.93 16.62 6.38
N ARG A 265 12.61 17.74 6.67
CA ARG A 265 13.76 18.21 5.86
C ARG A 265 14.89 17.19 5.85
N ASP A 266 15.26 16.67 7.03
CA ASP A 266 16.35 15.69 7.13
C ASP A 266 15.99 14.36 6.43
N ALA A 267 14.74 13.90 6.51
CA ALA A 267 14.29 12.73 5.75
C ALA A 267 14.41 12.95 4.24
N ILE A 268 14.00 14.13 3.74
CA ILE A 268 14.14 14.48 2.31
C ILE A 268 15.62 14.58 1.92
N LEU A 269 16.47 15.21 2.74
CA LEU A 269 17.91 15.32 2.52
C LEU A 269 18.61 13.96 2.55
N ALA A 270 18.14 13.05 3.38
CA ALA A 270 18.61 11.65 3.43
C ALA A 270 18.23 10.87 2.16
N GLY A 271 17.25 11.34 1.38
CA GLY A 271 16.86 10.75 0.11
C GLY A 271 15.70 9.76 0.21
N VAL A 272 14.80 9.89 1.19
CA VAL A 272 13.59 9.06 1.26
C VAL A 272 12.70 9.26 0.03
N ASP A 273 12.00 8.22 -0.39
CA ASP A 273 11.08 8.26 -1.54
C ASP A 273 9.75 8.95 -1.22
N SER A 274 9.31 8.85 0.03
CA SER A 274 8.14 9.57 0.52
C SER A 274 8.25 9.97 1.98
N VAL A 275 7.59 11.10 2.31
CA VAL A 275 7.35 11.52 3.69
C VAL A 275 5.86 11.40 3.97
N GLU A 276 5.54 10.65 5.01
CA GLU A 276 4.19 10.39 5.47
C GLU A 276 3.75 11.49 6.45
N HIS A 277 2.46 11.80 6.49
CA HIS A 277 1.84 12.84 7.34
C HIS A 277 2.29 14.27 7.04
N SER A 278 3.57 14.59 7.18
CA SER A 278 4.16 15.91 6.92
C SER A 278 3.43 17.08 7.60
N SER A 279 2.88 16.86 8.81
CA SER A 279 1.89 17.73 9.44
C SER A 279 2.39 19.16 9.68
N LEU A 280 3.66 19.32 10.06
CA LEU A 280 4.29 20.63 10.37
C LEU A 280 5.32 21.02 9.28
N ILE A 281 5.13 20.57 8.05
CA ILE A 281 6.01 20.94 6.94
C ILE A 281 6.02 22.47 6.75
N ASP A 282 7.21 23.04 6.60
CA ASP A 282 7.41 24.45 6.31
C ASP A 282 7.71 24.71 4.82
N GLU A 283 7.88 25.99 4.46
CA GLU A 283 8.16 26.39 3.07
C GLU A 283 9.47 25.77 2.54
N GLU A 284 10.49 25.63 3.40
CA GLU A 284 11.75 24.99 3.02
C GLU A 284 11.57 23.50 2.77
N GLY A 285 10.82 22.78 3.61
CA GLY A 285 10.47 21.38 3.40
C GLY A 285 9.68 21.15 2.10
N ILE A 286 8.71 22.04 1.79
CA ILE A 286 7.95 21.99 0.53
C ILE A 286 8.89 22.21 -0.67
N LYS A 287 9.78 23.20 -0.59
CA LYS A 287 10.77 23.48 -1.64
C LYS A 287 11.68 22.26 -1.86
N LEU A 288 12.23 21.69 -0.79
CA LEU A 288 13.10 20.51 -0.84
C LEU A 288 12.37 19.29 -1.44
N ALA A 289 11.14 19.02 -1.00
CA ALA A 289 10.33 17.91 -1.53
C ALA A 289 10.14 18.03 -3.06
N ARG A 290 9.83 19.24 -3.54
CA ARG A 290 9.72 19.52 -4.96
C ARG A 290 11.03 19.33 -5.71
N GLU A 291 12.14 19.88 -5.21
CA GLU A 291 13.45 19.83 -5.85
C GLU A 291 14.03 18.42 -5.89
N LYS A 292 13.84 17.64 -4.84
CA LYS A 292 14.29 16.25 -4.73
C LYS A 292 13.33 15.25 -5.39
N GLY A 293 12.10 15.66 -5.69
CA GLY A 293 11.06 14.81 -6.24
C GLY A 293 10.48 13.81 -5.23
N THR A 294 10.70 14.05 -3.92
CA THR A 294 10.15 13.25 -2.83
C THR A 294 8.63 13.42 -2.79
N TYR A 295 7.89 12.33 -2.68
CA TYR A 295 6.45 12.38 -2.54
C TYR A 295 6.04 12.74 -1.12
N LEU A 296 4.97 13.53 -0.99
CA LEU A 296 4.27 13.73 0.28
C LEU A 296 3.00 12.87 0.27
N VAL A 297 2.82 12.06 1.31
CA VAL A 297 1.67 11.18 1.51
C VAL A 297 0.98 11.63 2.79
N MET A 298 0.03 12.56 2.63
CA MET A 298 -0.61 13.25 3.75
C MET A 298 -2.04 12.75 3.94
N ASP A 299 -2.30 12.16 5.08
CA ASP A 299 -3.55 11.56 5.54
C ASP A 299 -4.35 12.59 6.34
N ILE A 300 -5.24 13.33 5.71
CA ILE A 300 -5.95 14.48 6.30
C ILE A 300 -7.43 14.21 6.69
N TYR A 301 -7.87 12.96 6.63
CA TYR A 301 -9.18 12.53 7.11
C TYR A 301 -9.11 11.88 8.51
N ASN A 302 -8.04 11.18 8.85
CA ASN A 302 -7.91 10.43 10.10
C ASN A 302 -8.12 11.30 11.36
N ASP A 303 -7.80 12.60 11.30
CA ASP A 303 -8.06 13.56 12.37
C ASP A 303 -9.52 13.53 12.85
N ASP A 304 -10.48 13.46 11.93
CA ASP A 304 -11.90 13.43 12.29
C ASP A 304 -12.25 12.18 13.09
N PHE A 305 -11.71 11.02 12.71
CA PHE A 305 -11.95 9.78 13.45
C PHE A 305 -11.28 9.83 14.83
N ILE A 306 -10.04 10.28 14.93
CA ILE A 306 -9.31 10.40 16.21
C ILE A 306 -10.08 11.31 17.17
N LEU A 307 -10.57 12.45 16.69
CA LEU A 307 -11.27 13.44 17.52
C LEU A 307 -12.69 13.03 17.88
N GLN A 308 -13.40 12.28 17.02
CA GLN A 308 -14.81 11.90 17.24
C GLN A 308 -14.97 10.53 17.91
N GLU A 309 -14.14 9.56 17.54
CA GLU A 309 -14.28 8.17 17.96
C GLU A 309 -13.06 7.66 18.77
N GLY A 310 -11.99 8.45 18.89
CA GLY A 310 -10.73 8.00 19.49
C GLY A 310 -10.86 7.46 20.91
N GLU A 311 -11.67 8.09 21.77
CA GLU A 311 -11.92 7.60 23.12
C GLU A 311 -12.58 6.21 23.10
N LYS A 312 -13.63 6.04 22.29
CA LYS A 312 -14.32 4.78 22.10
C LYS A 312 -13.44 3.71 21.44
N ALA A 313 -12.52 4.15 20.60
CA ALA A 313 -11.52 3.30 19.97
C ALA A 313 -10.38 2.87 20.92
N GLY A 314 -10.36 3.37 22.15
CA GLY A 314 -9.37 3.06 23.17
C GLY A 314 -8.07 3.86 23.03
N MET A 315 -8.05 4.94 22.24
CA MET A 315 -6.89 5.79 22.11
C MET A 315 -6.58 6.51 23.43
N LEU A 316 -5.31 6.77 23.68
CA LEU A 316 -4.88 7.46 24.88
C LEU A 316 -5.38 8.92 24.89
N PRO A 317 -5.76 9.47 26.05
CA PRO A 317 -6.14 10.90 26.15
C PRO A 317 -5.07 11.85 25.62
N GLU A 318 -3.78 11.54 25.82
CA GLU A 318 -2.67 12.33 25.26
C GLU A 318 -2.64 12.30 23.73
N SER A 319 -2.99 11.17 23.09
CA SER A 319 -3.06 11.07 21.63
C SER A 319 -4.15 11.99 21.07
N ILE A 320 -5.32 11.98 21.70
CA ILE A 320 -6.44 12.87 21.32
C ILE A 320 -6.05 14.35 21.55
N ALA A 321 -5.30 14.64 22.63
CA ALA A 321 -4.82 15.98 22.90
C ALA A 321 -3.79 16.47 21.86
N LYS A 322 -2.87 15.60 21.42
CA LYS A 322 -1.92 15.89 20.35
C LYS A 322 -2.64 16.16 19.03
N GLU A 323 -3.64 15.33 18.69
CA GLU A 323 -4.42 15.49 17.47
C GLU A 323 -5.14 16.84 17.41
N LYS A 324 -5.71 17.32 18.51
CA LYS A 324 -6.33 18.65 18.59
C LYS A 324 -5.38 19.78 18.20
N VAL A 325 -4.07 19.59 18.39
CA VAL A 325 -3.03 20.58 18.04
C VAL A 325 -2.58 20.38 16.59
N ILE A 326 -2.39 19.14 16.16
CA ILE A 326 -1.75 18.80 14.89
C ILE A 326 -2.73 18.79 13.71
N GLY A 327 -3.94 18.28 13.88
CA GLY A 327 -4.84 17.95 12.77
C GLY A 327 -5.14 19.13 11.84
N GLN A 328 -5.55 20.30 12.38
CA GLN A 328 -5.82 21.45 11.53
C GLN A 328 -4.55 22.00 10.85
N LEU A 329 -3.40 21.95 11.54
CA LEU A 329 -2.11 22.37 10.96
C LEU A 329 -1.71 21.47 9.79
N GLN A 330 -1.94 20.16 9.90
CA GLN A 330 -1.69 19.21 8.83
C GLN A 330 -2.54 19.53 7.59
N ARG A 331 -3.82 19.82 7.77
CA ARG A 331 -4.76 20.21 6.69
C ARG A 331 -4.34 21.52 6.01
N ASP A 332 -3.94 22.51 6.78
CA ASP A 332 -3.47 23.79 6.23
C ASP A 332 -2.15 23.62 5.48
N ASN A 333 -1.25 22.78 5.99
CA ASN A 333 0.02 22.48 5.36
C ASN A 333 -0.13 21.54 4.15
N PHE A 334 -1.14 20.65 4.10
CA PHE A 334 -1.52 19.95 2.89
C PHE A 334 -1.80 20.93 1.74
N ARG A 335 -2.62 21.96 2.01
CA ARG A 335 -2.91 22.99 0.99
C ARG A 335 -1.65 23.70 0.54
N LYS A 336 -0.77 24.12 1.48
CA LYS A 336 0.49 24.79 1.15
C LYS A 336 1.42 23.90 0.33
N ALA A 337 1.56 22.62 0.71
CA ALA A 337 2.39 21.65 0.01
C ALA A 337 1.89 21.43 -1.42
N PHE A 338 0.58 21.22 -1.58
CA PHE A 338 -0.04 21.05 -2.88
C PHE A 338 0.13 22.30 -3.77
N THR A 339 -0.21 23.50 -3.26
CA THR A 339 -0.08 24.75 -4.03
C THR A 339 1.38 25.13 -4.27
N GLY A 340 2.30 24.70 -3.42
CA GLY A 340 3.75 24.83 -3.56
C GLY A 340 4.37 23.89 -4.61
N GLY A 341 3.56 23.00 -5.20
CA GLY A 341 3.95 22.11 -6.29
C GLY A 341 4.72 20.87 -5.83
N ALA A 342 4.59 20.45 -4.58
CA ALA A 342 5.11 19.17 -4.12
C ALA A 342 4.40 18.01 -4.82
N LYS A 343 5.11 16.93 -5.11
CA LYS A 343 4.50 15.69 -5.60
C LYS A 343 3.69 15.07 -4.48
N MET A 344 2.44 14.71 -4.77
CA MET A 344 1.55 14.12 -3.78
C MET A 344 1.01 12.77 -4.27
N ALA A 345 0.96 11.79 -3.37
CA ALA A 345 0.26 10.54 -3.56
C ALA A 345 -0.78 10.34 -2.46
N PHE A 346 -1.83 9.60 -2.79
CA PHE A 346 -2.91 9.30 -1.85
C PHE A 346 -2.41 8.35 -0.75
N GLY A 347 -2.69 8.68 0.50
CA GLY A 347 -2.51 7.83 1.66
C GLY A 347 -3.58 8.11 2.68
N SER A 348 -4.06 7.08 3.34
CA SER A 348 -5.20 7.16 4.24
C SER A 348 -4.86 6.99 5.71
N ASP A 349 -3.79 6.27 6.01
CA ASP A 349 -3.46 5.76 7.34
C ASP A 349 -4.57 4.86 7.92
N SER A 350 -5.28 4.14 7.02
CA SER A 350 -6.32 3.21 7.45
C SER A 350 -5.73 2.10 8.33
N GLY A 351 -6.44 1.79 9.40
CA GLY A 351 -5.95 1.08 10.59
C GLY A 351 -6.03 2.00 11.81
N VAL A 352 -5.77 3.30 11.63
CA VAL A 352 -6.14 4.34 12.60
C VAL A 352 -7.66 4.53 12.62
N TYR A 353 -8.29 4.43 11.46
CA TYR A 353 -9.75 4.37 11.30
C TYR A 353 -10.16 3.12 10.49
N PRO A 354 -11.46 2.77 10.43
CA PRO A 354 -11.90 1.51 9.83
C PRO A 354 -11.50 1.34 8.36
N HIS A 355 -10.96 0.18 8.02
CA HIS A 355 -10.69 -0.21 6.64
C HIS A 355 -11.97 -0.27 5.82
N GLY A 356 -11.91 0.19 4.58
CA GLY A 356 -13.06 0.37 3.69
C GLY A 356 -13.55 1.83 3.62
N ASP A 357 -13.15 2.65 4.60
CA ASP A 357 -13.45 4.09 4.65
C ASP A 357 -12.37 4.96 3.99
N ASN A 358 -11.33 4.36 3.42
CA ASN A 358 -10.18 5.02 2.80
C ASN A 358 -10.57 6.17 1.86
N ALA A 359 -11.61 6.00 1.06
CA ALA A 359 -12.08 7.00 0.09
C ALA A 359 -12.67 8.27 0.74
N LYS A 360 -12.94 8.30 2.05
CA LYS A 360 -13.35 9.53 2.75
C LYS A 360 -12.29 10.64 2.66
N GLN A 361 -11.03 10.26 2.51
CA GLN A 361 -9.89 11.16 2.27
C GLN A 361 -10.10 12.08 1.06
N PHE A 362 -10.77 11.62 -0.02
CA PHE A 362 -10.97 12.42 -1.24
C PHE A 362 -11.72 13.74 -0.99
N ALA A 363 -12.73 13.72 -0.14
CA ALA A 363 -13.50 14.93 0.19
C ALA A 363 -12.60 15.99 0.85
N TYR A 364 -11.65 15.56 1.68
CA TYR A 364 -10.68 16.45 2.32
C TYR A 364 -9.64 16.97 1.34
N MET A 365 -9.11 16.12 0.46
CA MET A 365 -8.16 16.55 -0.58
C MET A 365 -8.77 17.67 -1.45
N ILE A 366 -10.06 17.55 -1.82
CA ILE A 366 -10.77 18.58 -2.56
C ILE A 366 -10.98 19.84 -1.70
N LYS A 367 -11.47 19.69 -0.48
CA LYS A 367 -11.70 20.81 0.45
C LYS A 367 -10.42 21.64 0.67
N TYR A 368 -9.27 20.99 0.64
CA TYR A 368 -7.96 21.62 0.86
C TYR A 368 -7.18 21.90 -0.42
N GLY A 369 -7.84 21.95 -1.59
CA GLY A 369 -7.35 22.64 -2.76
C GLY A 369 -7.13 21.82 -4.02
N MET A 370 -7.17 20.49 -3.97
CA MET A 370 -7.09 19.66 -5.18
C MET A 370 -8.40 19.72 -5.99
N THR A 371 -8.30 19.64 -7.31
CA THR A 371 -9.45 19.27 -8.13
C THR A 371 -9.74 17.77 -7.97
N SER A 372 -10.97 17.36 -8.33
CA SER A 372 -11.33 15.94 -8.30
C SER A 372 -10.38 15.08 -9.13
N MET A 373 -10.01 15.54 -10.32
CA MET A 373 -9.06 14.83 -11.18
C MET A 373 -7.66 14.69 -10.53
N GLN A 374 -7.15 15.75 -9.89
CA GLN A 374 -5.85 15.72 -9.21
C GLN A 374 -5.86 14.75 -8.02
N ALA A 375 -6.96 14.70 -7.27
CA ALA A 375 -7.13 13.73 -6.18
C ALA A 375 -7.17 12.28 -6.71
N ILE A 376 -7.86 12.04 -7.84
CA ILE A 376 -7.86 10.73 -8.51
C ILE A 376 -6.46 10.39 -9.03
N GLN A 377 -5.75 11.34 -9.63
CA GLN A 377 -4.38 11.12 -10.09
C GLN A 377 -3.43 10.80 -8.93
N ALA A 378 -3.60 11.42 -7.76
CA ALA A 378 -2.84 11.10 -6.56
C ALA A 378 -3.04 9.64 -6.11
N ALA A 379 -4.27 9.11 -6.26
CA ALA A 379 -4.64 7.73 -5.90
C ALA A 379 -4.47 6.72 -7.06
N THR A 380 -3.90 7.12 -8.18
CA THR A 380 -3.72 6.25 -9.36
C THR A 380 -2.30 6.37 -9.92
N ILE A 381 -2.06 7.27 -10.88
CA ILE A 381 -0.76 7.37 -11.58
C ILE A 381 0.37 7.81 -10.66
N ASN A 382 0.15 8.75 -9.74
CA ASN A 382 1.18 9.22 -8.81
C ASN A 382 1.56 8.14 -7.80
N ALA A 383 0.54 7.46 -7.22
CA ALA A 383 0.77 6.35 -6.32
C ALA A 383 1.46 5.17 -7.03
N ALA A 384 1.09 4.88 -8.29
CA ALA A 384 1.76 3.85 -9.09
C ALA A 384 3.23 4.20 -9.39
N ASP A 385 3.55 5.48 -9.61
CA ASP A 385 4.94 5.96 -9.78
C ASP A 385 5.72 5.81 -8.47
N LEU A 386 5.15 6.25 -7.35
CA LEU A 386 5.78 6.08 -6.03
C LEU A 386 6.01 4.60 -5.68
N LEU A 387 5.08 3.69 -6.00
CA LEU A 387 5.27 2.24 -5.84
C LEU A 387 6.36 1.67 -6.77
N GLY A 388 6.70 2.36 -7.87
CA GLY A 388 7.50 1.79 -8.95
C GLY A 388 6.73 0.80 -9.82
N TRP A 389 5.40 0.89 -9.85
CA TRP A 389 4.49 -0.02 -10.56
C TRP A 389 3.74 0.65 -11.73
N LYS A 390 4.21 1.80 -12.21
CA LYS A 390 3.56 2.56 -13.28
C LYS A 390 3.30 1.76 -14.56
N ASP A 391 4.14 0.75 -14.84
CA ASP A 391 3.97 -0.13 -15.99
C ASP A 391 2.96 -1.26 -15.73
N ARG A 392 2.48 -1.42 -14.52
CA ARG A 392 1.62 -2.53 -14.08
C ARG A 392 0.20 -2.09 -13.74
N VAL A 393 0.03 -0.95 -13.05
CA VAL A 393 -1.23 -0.45 -12.49
C VAL A 393 -1.37 1.06 -12.67
N GLY A 394 -2.42 1.68 -12.13
CA GLY A 394 -2.60 3.13 -12.03
C GLY A 394 -3.23 3.79 -13.27
N SER A 395 -3.45 3.06 -14.37
CA SER A 395 -4.25 3.56 -15.51
C SER A 395 -4.87 2.40 -16.28
N ILE A 396 -5.99 2.65 -16.96
CA ILE A 396 -6.60 1.70 -17.89
C ILE A 396 -5.88 1.82 -19.24
N SER A 397 -4.80 1.04 -19.39
CA SER A 397 -3.94 1.07 -20.57
C SER A 397 -3.53 -0.35 -20.97
N VAL A 398 -3.31 -0.57 -22.27
CA VAL A 398 -2.90 -1.88 -22.82
C VAL A 398 -1.63 -2.37 -22.12
N GLY A 399 -1.62 -3.64 -21.75
CA GLY A 399 -0.53 -4.32 -21.06
C GLY A 399 -0.58 -4.26 -19.53
N LYS A 400 -1.34 -3.32 -18.94
CA LYS A 400 -1.50 -3.23 -17.49
C LYS A 400 -2.49 -4.27 -16.95
N PHE A 401 -2.44 -4.52 -15.65
CA PHE A 401 -3.43 -5.35 -14.99
C PHE A 401 -4.83 -4.75 -15.15
N ALA A 402 -5.81 -5.60 -15.34
CA ALA A 402 -7.22 -5.23 -15.35
C ALA A 402 -7.73 -5.01 -13.91
N ASP A 403 -7.17 -3.99 -13.26
CA ASP A 403 -7.58 -3.48 -11.96
C ASP A 403 -8.49 -2.27 -12.24
N ILE A 404 -9.80 -2.47 -12.17
CA ILE A 404 -10.82 -1.53 -12.69
C ILE A 404 -11.92 -1.39 -11.65
N ILE A 405 -12.36 -0.16 -11.43
CA ILE A 405 -13.53 0.14 -10.60
C ILE A 405 -14.57 0.96 -11.38
N ALA A 406 -15.79 0.99 -10.87
CA ALA A 406 -16.82 1.88 -11.38
C ALA A 406 -17.70 2.47 -10.26
N VAL A 407 -18.21 3.66 -10.52
CA VAL A 407 -19.18 4.37 -9.69
C VAL A 407 -20.36 4.81 -10.52
N LYS A 408 -21.55 4.99 -9.90
CA LYS A 408 -22.74 5.49 -10.59
C LYS A 408 -22.66 7.01 -10.89
N GLY A 409 -21.95 7.77 -10.04
CA GLY A 409 -21.74 9.20 -10.18
C GLY A 409 -20.61 9.55 -11.15
N ASP A 410 -20.24 10.83 -11.16
CA ASP A 410 -19.09 11.35 -11.91
C ASP A 410 -17.96 11.76 -10.95
N PRO A 411 -16.96 10.90 -10.71
CA PRO A 411 -15.91 11.19 -9.77
C PRO A 411 -14.94 12.25 -10.30
N ALA A 412 -14.93 12.56 -11.60
CA ALA A 412 -14.11 13.63 -12.15
C ALA A 412 -14.69 15.01 -11.80
N GLU A 413 -16.03 15.11 -11.61
CA GLU A 413 -16.69 16.29 -11.08
C GLU A 413 -16.63 16.33 -9.55
N ASN A 414 -16.87 15.20 -8.89
CA ASN A 414 -16.87 15.07 -7.43
C ASN A 414 -16.22 13.75 -6.99
N ALA A 415 -14.94 13.77 -6.62
CA ALA A 415 -14.23 12.57 -6.21
C ALA A 415 -14.78 11.93 -4.91
N ALA A 416 -15.63 12.61 -4.13
CA ALA A 416 -16.31 12.00 -2.99
C ALA A 416 -17.27 10.85 -3.41
N GLU A 417 -17.68 10.79 -4.70
CA GLU A 417 -18.43 9.64 -5.23
C GLU A 417 -17.65 8.33 -5.15
N LEU A 418 -16.32 8.37 -5.01
CA LEU A 418 -15.46 7.20 -4.81
C LEU A 418 -15.70 6.48 -3.47
N THR A 419 -16.44 7.09 -2.55
CA THR A 419 -16.94 6.40 -1.34
C THR A 419 -18.05 5.38 -1.65
N LYS A 420 -18.59 5.37 -2.89
CA LYS A 420 -19.75 4.57 -3.34
C LYS A 420 -19.38 3.67 -4.52
N VAL A 421 -18.20 3.05 -4.48
CA VAL A 421 -17.77 2.12 -5.53
C VAL A 421 -18.79 0.99 -5.68
N SER A 422 -19.32 0.81 -6.89
CA SER A 422 -20.36 -0.18 -7.20
C SER A 422 -19.82 -1.42 -7.92
N PHE A 423 -18.66 -1.30 -8.57
CA PHE A 423 -18.00 -2.40 -9.28
C PHE A 423 -16.51 -2.39 -8.96
N VAL A 424 -15.95 -3.57 -8.71
CA VAL A 424 -14.52 -3.79 -8.49
C VAL A 424 -14.06 -5.02 -9.27
N MET A 425 -13.01 -4.85 -10.06
CA MET A 425 -12.27 -5.92 -10.73
C MET A 425 -10.80 -5.81 -10.35
N LYS A 426 -10.18 -6.93 -10.04
CA LYS A 426 -8.72 -7.06 -9.82
C LYS A 426 -8.17 -8.17 -10.69
N GLY A 427 -7.17 -7.88 -11.54
CA GLY A 427 -6.56 -8.87 -12.41
C GLY A 427 -7.56 -9.58 -13.32
N GLY A 428 -8.58 -8.88 -13.85
CA GLY A 428 -9.61 -9.48 -14.71
C GLY A 428 -10.71 -10.27 -13.96
N GLU A 429 -10.59 -10.44 -12.66
CA GLU A 429 -11.59 -11.11 -11.83
C GLU A 429 -12.52 -10.08 -11.16
N VAL A 430 -13.83 -10.34 -11.24
CA VAL A 430 -14.85 -9.49 -10.63
C VAL A 430 -14.97 -9.82 -9.15
N ILE A 431 -14.66 -8.84 -8.32
CA ILE A 431 -14.70 -8.91 -6.86
C ILE A 431 -16.06 -8.44 -6.33
N ARG A 432 -16.62 -7.38 -6.92
CA ARG A 432 -17.88 -6.75 -6.51
C ARG A 432 -18.67 -6.28 -7.74
N ARG A 433 -20.00 -6.46 -7.67
CA ARG A 433 -20.99 -5.94 -8.63
C ARG A 433 -22.11 -5.23 -7.89
#